data_8227f733fa1c56621bf5658ef0783ea3
#
_entry.id   8227f733fa1c56621bf5658ef0783ea3
#
_cell.length_a   1.000
_cell.length_b   1.000
_cell.length_c   1.000
_cell.angle_alpha   90.00
_cell.angle_beta   90.00
_cell.angle_gamma   90.00
#
_symmetry.space_group_name_H-M   'P 1'
#
loop_
_entity.id
_entity.type
_entity.pdbx_description
1 polymer ?
#
loop_
_entity_poly.entity_id
_entity_poly.type
_entity_poly.pdbx_seq_one_letter_code
_entity_poly.pdbx_strand_id
1 'polypeptide(L)'
;MKHLDYNVIASGSSGNAVRIGSIMVDCGIPYKKMKEDLYQVDTLLITHAHSDHIKESTYNSIRSEFPRIKIYANADVAYRYPVDTVIGSRKFVLPKKRIIRPYEGRHDVPVTYFIITMNGLNILYATDTNRIENPEEIPIDYCFLEANYDERKLQQLRKQYKTRSYDPIDSSLRHLSVQRCKEFYYVNRRCEESELIELHKSSRFY
;
A
#
# COMPACT_ATOMS: atom_id res chain seq x y z
N MET A 1 -0.44 8.20 22.59
CA MET A 1 -0.94 7.14 21.69
C MET A 1 -0.12 5.86 21.84
N LYS A 2 -0.67 4.65 21.55
CA LYS A 2 0.14 3.42 21.52
C LYS A 2 1.11 3.50 20.33
N HIS A 3 2.36 3.10 20.54
CA HIS A 3 3.35 3.07 19.48
C HIS A 3 3.11 1.86 18.55
N LEU A 4 3.11 2.11 17.22
CA LEU A 4 3.07 1.06 16.20
C LEU A 4 4.51 0.67 15.82
N ASP A 5 4.82 -0.61 15.87
CA ASP A 5 6.06 -1.13 15.28
C ASP A 5 5.85 -1.29 13.77
N TYR A 6 6.62 -0.55 12.97
CA TYR A 6 6.59 -0.65 11.51
C TYR A 6 7.97 -0.37 10.89
N ASN A 7 8.15 -0.83 9.65
CA ASN A 7 9.32 -0.55 8.83
C ASN A 7 8.91 -0.34 7.37
N VAL A 8 9.14 0.86 6.83
CA VAL A 8 9.01 1.13 5.39
C VAL A 8 10.31 0.72 4.71
N ILE A 9 10.40 -0.53 4.25
CA ILE A 9 11.60 -1.09 3.63
C ILE A 9 11.85 -0.45 2.28
N ALA A 10 10.78 -0.27 1.50
CA ALA A 10 10.79 0.47 0.24
C ALA A 10 9.39 0.95 -0.11
N SER A 11 9.31 2.08 -0.84
CA SER A 11 8.06 2.60 -1.37
C SER A 11 8.32 3.43 -2.62
N GLY A 12 7.67 3.08 -3.74
CA GLY A 12 7.76 3.76 -5.03
C GLY A 12 7.87 2.80 -6.20
N SER A 13 7.97 3.31 -7.41
CA SER A 13 8.00 2.55 -8.68
C SER A 13 9.20 1.58 -8.83
N SER A 14 10.18 1.64 -7.94
CA SER A 14 11.29 0.68 -7.89
C SER A 14 11.01 -0.54 -7.01
N GLY A 15 9.89 -0.55 -6.29
CA GLY A 15 9.40 -1.63 -5.45
C GLY A 15 8.83 -1.16 -4.12
N ASN A 16 7.82 -1.89 -3.67
CA ASN A 16 7.08 -1.61 -2.46
C ASN A 16 7.17 -2.81 -1.50
N ALA A 17 7.46 -2.55 -0.24
CA ALA A 17 7.38 -3.49 0.87
C ALA A 17 7.35 -2.73 2.19
N VAL A 18 6.29 -2.90 2.98
CA VAL A 18 6.12 -2.25 4.27
C VAL A 18 5.70 -3.28 5.31
N ARG A 19 6.48 -3.40 6.39
CA ARG A 19 6.10 -4.20 7.55
C ARG A 19 5.31 -3.35 8.55
N ILE A 20 4.17 -3.87 8.98
CA ILE A 20 3.29 -3.28 9.99
C ILE A 20 3.04 -4.33 11.07
N GLY A 21 3.76 -4.27 12.17
CA GLY A 21 3.78 -5.34 13.17
C GLY A 21 4.19 -6.68 12.54
N SER A 22 3.30 -7.68 12.60
CA SER A 22 3.52 -8.99 11.97
C SER A 22 2.87 -9.15 10.59
N ILE A 23 2.45 -8.05 9.98
CA ILE A 23 1.91 -8.03 8.62
C ILE A 23 2.94 -7.38 7.70
N MET A 24 3.27 -8.02 6.59
CA MET A 24 3.96 -7.43 5.45
C MET A 24 2.92 -7.02 4.42
N VAL A 25 3.03 -5.82 3.87
CA VAL A 25 2.25 -5.39 2.70
C VAL A 25 3.19 -5.25 1.52
N ASP A 26 2.89 -5.99 0.47
CA ASP A 26 3.66 -6.15 -0.76
C ASP A 26 5.07 -6.75 -0.59
N CYS A 27 5.61 -7.26 -1.71
CA CYS A 27 6.94 -7.86 -1.82
C CYS A 27 7.61 -7.55 -3.15
N GLY A 28 7.48 -6.30 -3.63
CA GLY A 28 7.96 -5.82 -4.93
C GLY A 28 9.47 -5.54 -4.99
N ILE A 29 10.23 -5.85 -3.95
CA ILE A 29 11.67 -5.58 -3.84
C ILE A 29 12.50 -6.88 -3.84
N PRO A 30 13.84 -6.78 -4.04
CA PRO A 30 14.71 -7.95 -3.90
C PRO A 30 14.61 -8.59 -2.51
N TYR A 31 14.44 -9.91 -2.46
CA TYR A 31 14.27 -10.72 -1.25
C TYR A 31 15.27 -10.38 -0.13
N LYS A 32 16.56 -10.21 -0.48
CA LYS A 32 17.61 -9.88 0.49
C LYS A 32 17.35 -8.62 1.31
N LYS A 33 16.59 -7.66 0.74
CA LYS A 33 16.30 -6.38 1.41
C LYS A 33 15.21 -6.50 2.49
N MET A 34 14.35 -7.51 2.38
CA MET A 34 13.23 -7.69 3.32
C MET A 34 13.36 -8.93 4.20
N LYS A 35 14.38 -9.77 3.98
CA LYS A 35 14.54 -11.07 4.67
C LYS A 35 14.49 -10.93 6.19
N GLU A 36 15.18 -9.95 6.76
CA GLU A 36 15.23 -9.77 8.22
C GLU A 36 13.85 -9.43 8.81
N ASP A 37 13.06 -8.61 8.11
CA ASP A 37 11.71 -8.29 8.53
C ASP A 37 10.77 -9.51 8.47
N LEU A 38 10.97 -10.44 7.52
CA LEU A 38 10.14 -11.63 7.36
C LEU A 38 10.17 -12.58 8.56
N TYR A 39 11.19 -12.55 9.40
CA TYR A 39 11.23 -13.36 10.63
C TYR A 39 10.14 -12.94 11.63
N GLN A 40 9.66 -11.70 11.56
CA GLN A 40 8.61 -11.15 12.42
C GLN A 40 7.20 -11.26 11.78
N VAL A 41 7.10 -11.68 10.52
CA VAL A 41 5.87 -11.70 9.72
C VAL A 41 5.19 -13.06 9.78
N ASP A 42 3.88 -13.04 9.92
CA ASP A 42 3.00 -14.21 9.79
C ASP A 42 1.98 -14.06 8.66
N THR A 43 1.83 -12.85 8.12
CA THR A 43 0.83 -12.50 7.10
C THR A 43 1.47 -11.61 6.04
N LEU A 44 1.27 -11.94 4.75
CA LEU A 44 1.60 -11.10 3.61
C LEU A 44 0.30 -10.70 2.91
N LEU A 45 0.03 -9.41 2.84
CA LEU A 45 -1.05 -8.82 2.05
C LEU A 45 -0.46 -8.30 0.75
N ILE A 46 -1.03 -8.66 -0.40
CA ILE A 46 -0.63 -8.13 -1.70
C ILE A 46 -1.74 -7.20 -2.21
N THR A 47 -1.37 -5.98 -2.54
CA THR A 47 -2.31 -4.95 -3.00
C THR A 47 -2.78 -5.20 -4.42
N HIS A 48 -1.87 -5.50 -5.35
CA HIS A 48 -2.16 -5.77 -6.77
C HIS A 48 -0.98 -6.46 -7.48
N ALA A 49 -1.15 -6.78 -8.78
CA ALA A 49 -0.27 -7.66 -9.52
C ALA A 49 0.86 -6.97 -10.29
N HIS A 50 1.16 -5.69 -10.07
CA HIS A 50 2.33 -5.04 -10.67
C HIS A 50 3.64 -5.55 -10.07
N SER A 51 4.70 -5.56 -10.88
CA SER A 51 5.99 -6.14 -10.53
C SER A 51 6.73 -5.40 -9.40
N ASP A 52 6.39 -4.15 -9.15
CA ASP A 52 6.89 -3.34 -8.04
C ASP A 52 6.08 -3.55 -6.75
N HIS A 53 5.01 -4.37 -6.77
CA HIS A 53 4.25 -4.83 -5.61
C HIS A 53 4.39 -6.32 -5.36
N ILE A 54 4.59 -7.13 -6.42
CA ILE A 54 4.90 -8.53 -6.28
C ILE A 54 6.02 -8.93 -7.26
N LYS A 55 7.24 -9.04 -6.74
CA LYS A 55 8.38 -9.54 -7.49
C LYS A 55 8.41 -11.05 -7.42
N GLU A 56 8.23 -11.74 -8.56
CA GLU A 56 8.11 -13.19 -8.63
C GLU A 56 9.22 -13.93 -7.90
N SER A 57 10.49 -13.54 -8.11
CA SER A 57 11.62 -14.18 -7.44
C SER A 57 11.57 -14.02 -5.92
N THR A 58 11.12 -12.89 -5.42
CA THR A 58 10.96 -12.60 -3.99
C THR A 58 9.79 -13.38 -3.41
N TYR A 59 8.66 -13.39 -4.13
CA TYR A 59 7.48 -14.18 -3.76
C TYR A 59 7.84 -15.68 -3.62
N ASN A 60 8.55 -16.25 -4.61
CA ASN A 60 8.97 -17.64 -4.58
C ASN A 60 9.92 -17.95 -3.40
N SER A 61 10.84 -17.03 -3.09
CA SER A 61 11.71 -17.16 -1.91
C SER A 61 10.92 -17.14 -0.60
N ILE A 62 9.92 -16.25 -0.47
CA ILE A 62 9.05 -16.21 0.71
C ILE A 62 8.29 -17.52 0.87
N ARG A 63 7.69 -18.05 -0.21
CA ARG A 63 6.94 -19.31 -0.16
C ARG A 63 7.84 -20.48 0.24
N SER A 64 9.09 -20.50 -0.20
CA SER A 64 10.06 -21.59 0.08
C SER A 64 10.64 -21.49 1.50
N GLU A 65 11.13 -20.31 1.89
CA GLU A 65 11.89 -20.14 3.15
C GLU A 65 10.99 -19.83 4.35
N PHE A 66 9.80 -19.23 4.12
CA PHE A 66 8.84 -18.84 5.15
C PHE A 66 7.43 -19.45 4.92
N PRO A 67 7.27 -20.78 4.84
CA PRO A 67 5.99 -21.43 4.51
C PRO A 67 4.87 -21.17 5.54
N ARG A 68 5.22 -20.68 6.72
CA ARG A 68 4.25 -20.28 7.74
C ARG A 68 3.55 -18.95 7.43
N ILE A 69 4.14 -18.08 6.60
CA ILE A 69 3.54 -16.81 6.21
C ILE A 69 2.34 -17.10 5.32
N LYS A 70 1.17 -16.62 5.74
CA LYS A 70 -0.07 -16.76 4.96
C LYS A 70 -0.22 -15.58 4.02
N ILE A 71 -0.47 -15.87 2.74
CA ILE A 71 -0.56 -14.87 1.67
C ILE A 71 -2.03 -14.64 1.31
N TYR A 72 -2.41 -13.36 1.37
CA TYR A 72 -3.76 -12.89 1.07
C TYR A 72 -3.68 -11.87 -0.08
N ALA A 73 -4.50 -12.04 -1.10
CA ALA A 73 -4.55 -11.13 -2.24
C ALA A 73 -5.91 -11.18 -2.94
N ASN A 74 -6.16 -10.19 -3.80
CA ASN A 74 -7.36 -10.18 -4.64
C ASN A 74 -7.31 -11.25 -5.74
N ALA A 75 -8.40 -11.40 -6.48
CA ALA A 75 -8.54 -12.43 -7.51
C ALA A 75 -7.56 -12.26 -8.68
N ASP A 76 -7.18 -11.02 -9.06
CA ASP A 76 -6.22 -10.78 -10.14
C ASP A 76 -4.81 -11.27 -9.78
N VAL A 77 -4.37 -11.01 -8.56
CA VAL A 77 -3.10 -11.56 -8.04
C VAL A 77 -3.18 -13.09 -7.94
N ALA A 78 -4.29 -13.63 -7.41
CA ALA A 78 -4.48 -15.06 -7.23
C ALA A 78 -4.51 -15.84 -8.56
N TYR A 79 -4.92 -15.21 -9.64
CA TYR A 79 -4.86 -15.80 -10.99
C TYR A 79 -3.41 -16.04 -11.45
N ARG A 80 -2.47 -15.21 -11.02
CA ARG A 80 -1.05 -15.28 -11.43
C ARG A 80 -0.16 -16.01 -10.44
N TYR A 81 -0.50 -15.91 -9.14
CA TYR A 81 0.32 -16.43 -8.03
C TYR A 81 -0.52 -17.24 -7.06
N PRO A 82 -0.09 -18.45 -6.64
CA PRO A 82 -0.81 -19.21 -5.62
C PRO A 82 -0.89 -18.46 -4.29
N VAL A 83 -2.09 -18.16 -3.79
CA VAL A 83 -2.32 -17.50 -2.50
C VAL A 83 -3.02 -18.43 -1.51
N ASP A 84 -2.84 -18.21 -0.21
CA ASP A 84 -3.54 -19.00 0.81
C ASP A 84 -5.02 -18.61 0.91
N THR A 85 -5.35 -17.35 0.64
CA THR A 85 -6.73 -16.86 0.65
C THR A 85 -6.93 -15.76 -0.38
N VAL A 86 -7.95 -15.92 -1.22
CA VAL A 86 -8.43 -14.86 -2.11
C VAL A 86 -9.35 -13.94 -1.33
N ILE A 87 -9.01 -12.66 -1.27
CA ILE A 87 -9.79 -11.64 -0.59
C ILE A 87 -10.72 -10.90 -1.54
N GLY A 88 -11.94 -10.62 -1.06
CA GLY A 88 -12.90 -9.71 -1.69
C GLY A 88 -13.13 -8.48 -0.81
N SER A 89 -14.28 -7.83 -0.93
CA SER A 89 -14.63 -6.61 -0.18
C SER A 89 -15.06 -6.86 1.28
N ARG A 90 -15.17 -8.12 1.73
CA ARG A 90 -15.61 -8.43 3.09
C ARG A 90 -14.44 -8.40 4.06
N LYS A 91 -14.65 -7.75 5.23
CA LYS A 91 -13.70 -7.80 6.34
C LYS A 91 -13.49 -9.23 6.85
N PHE A 92 -12.28 -9.55 7.26
CA PHE A 92 -11.91 -10.84 7.85
C PHE A 92 -10.99 -10.64 9.06
N VAL A 93 -10.87 -11.69 9.87
CA VAL A 93 -10.10 -11.66 11.11
C VAL A 93 -8.90 -12.61 10.99
N LEU A 94 -7.73 -12.08 11.21
CA LEU A 94 -6.48 -12.83 11.35
C LEU A 94 -6.23 -13.25 12.81
N PRO A 95 -5.32 -14.19 13.07
CA PRO A 95 -4.88 -14.52 14.43
C PRO A 95 -4.52 -13.26 15.24
N LYS A 96 -4.56 -13.37 16.58
CA LYS A 96 -4.33 -12.25 17.52
C LYS A 96 -5.34 -11.09 17.37
N LYS A 97 -6.57 -11.41 16.91
CA LYS A 97 -7.69 -10.44 16.75
C LYS A 97 -7.36 -9.25 15.83
N ARG A 98 -6.53 -9.44 14.81
CA ARG A 98 -6.28 -8.43 13.79
C ARG A 98 -7.43 -8.46 12.79
N ILE A 99 -8.07 -7.32 12.56
CA ILE A 99 -9.18 -7.19 11.61
C ILE A 99 -8.65 -6.51 10.37
N ILE A 100 -8.86 -7.12 9.21
CA ILE A 100 -8.50 -6.56 7.90
C ILE A 100 -9.79 -6.19 7.18
N ARG A 101 -9.88 -4.94 6.73
CA ARG A 101 -10.95 -4.44 5.88
C ARG A 101 -10.34 -4.07 4.52
N PRO A 102 -10.52 -4.92 3.52
CA PRO A 102 -10.09 -4.63 2.15
C PRO A 102 -11.10 -3.71 1.47
N TYR A 103 -10.60 -2.76 0.73
CA TYR A 103 -11.38 -1.85 -0.11
C TYR A 103 -10.80 -1.81 -1.52
N GLU A 104 -11.66 -1.64 -2.50
CA GLU A 104 -11.26 -1.49 -3.89
C GLU A 104 -10.74 -0.08 -4.15
N GLY A 105 -9.50 0.03 -4.65
CA GLY A 105 -8.93 1.28 -5.15
C GLY A 105 -9.16 1.44 -6.65
N ARG A 106 -8.74 2.58 -7.19
CA ARG A 106 -8.83 2.88 -8.62
C ARG A 106 -7.45 3.05 -9.23
N HIS A 107 -7.06 2.07 -10.04
CA HIS A 107 -5.80 2.02 -10.78
C HIS A 107 -6.05 1.41 -12.17
N ASP A 108 -5.00 1.14 -12.96
CA ASP A 108 -5.08 0.47 -14.27
C ASP A 108 -5.25 -1.06 -14.16
N VAL A 109 -4.98 -1.62 -12.98
CA VAL A 109 -5.32 -3.02 -12.60
C VAL A 109 -6.14 -3.02 -11.31
N PRO A 110 -6.84 -4.13 -10.98
CA PRO A 110 -7.54 -4.24 -9.70
C PRO A 110 -6.59 -4.08 -8.51
N VAL A 111 -6.72 -2.98 -7.79
CA VAL A 111 -5.93 -2.67 -6.59
C VAL A 111 -6.78 -2.74 -5.34
N THR A 112 -6.21 -3.27 -4.25
CA THR A 112 -6.84 -3.36 -2.94
C THR A 112 -6.03 -2.56 -1.93
N TYR A 113 -6.68 -1.64 -1.22
CA TYR A 113 -6.12 -1.00 -0.04
C TYR A 113 -6.78 -1.53 1.24
N PHE A 114 -6.17 -1.28 2.38
CA PHE A 114 -6.57 -1.93 3.63
C PHE A 114 -6.75 -0.94 4.77
N ILE A 115 -7.80 -1.12 5.58
CA ILE A 115 -7.84 -0.62 6.96
C ILE A 115 -7.62 -1.81 7.89
N ILE A 116 -6.54 -1.76 8.65
CA ILE A 116 -6.07 -2.80 9.55
C ILE A 116 -6.33 -2.35 10.98
N THR A 117 -7.12 -3.11 11.75
CA THR A 117 -7.27 -2.89 13.19
C THR A 117 -6.44 -3.92 13.94
N MET A 118 -5.46 -3.46 14.72
CA MET A 118 -4.62 -4.33 15.56
C MET A 118 -4.15 -3.58 16.82
N ASN A 119 -4.11 -4.29 17.94
CA ASN A 119 -3.67 -3.74 19.24
C ASN A 119 -4.44 -2.46 19.69
N GLY A 120 -5.67 -2.25 19.18
CA GLY A 120 -6.48 -1.07 19.43
C GLY A 120 -6.14 0.14 18.56
N LEU A 121 -5.24 -0.04 17.57
CA LEU A 121 -4.91 0.95 16.55
C LEU A 121 -5.63 0.65 15.24
N ASN A 122 -6.05 1.69 14.53
CA ASN A 122 -6.55 1.61 13.16
C ASN A 122 -5.50 2.20 12.21
N ILE A 123 -5.09 1.39 11.25
CA ILE A 123 -4.00 1.67 10.34
C ILE A 123 -4.55 1.60 8.93
N LEU A 124 -4.43 2.68 8.17
CA LEU A 124 -4.71 2.68 6.74
C LEU A 124 -3.41 2.40 5.98
N TYR A 125 -3.48 1.53 4.97
CA TYR A 125 -2.44 1.35 3.96
C TYR A 125 -3.05 1.44 2.57
N ALA A 126 -2.64 2.43 1.78
CA ALA A 126 -3.10 2.61 0.41
C ALA A 126 -2.00 3.20 -0.49
N THR A 127 -1.69 2.51 -1.57
CA THR A 127 -0.79 2.93 -2.65
C THR A 127 -1.44 2.64 -4.00
N ASP A 128 -0.96 3.30 -5.04
CA ASP A 128 -1.38 3.09 -6.42
C ASP A 128 -2.89 3.21 -6.63
N THR A 129 -3.46 4.27 -6.06
CA THR A 129 -4.87 4.59 -6.24
C THR A 129 -5.08 6.10 -6.30
N ASN A 130 -5.86 6.57 -7.25
CA ASN A 130 -6.23 7.98 -7.30
C ASN A 130 -7.52 8.30 -6.52
N ARG A 131 -8.14 7.30 -5.91
CA ARG A 131 -9.33 7.43 -5.08
C ARG A 131 -9.23 6.57 -3.84
N ILE A 132 -9.48 7.18 -2.71
CA ILE A 132 -9.51 6.52 -1.42
C ILE A 132 -10.77 6.97 -0.65
N GLU A 133 -11.39 6.04 0.06
CA GLU A 133 -12.59 6.24 0.85
C GLU A 133 -12.43 5.58 2.22
N ASN A 134 -13.13 6.10 3.20
CA ASN A 134 -13.30 5.48 4.52
C ASN A 134 -14.81 5.39 4.82
N PRO A 135 -15.52 4.44 4.17
CA PRO A 135 -16.99 4.39 4.22
C PRO A 135 -17.55 4.02 5.60
N GLU A 136 -16.72 3.42 6.46
CA GLU A 136 -17.11 3.09 7.85
C GLU A 136 -16.72 4.22 8.83
N GLU A 137 -16.17 5.34 8.35
CA GLU A 137 -15.71 6.49 9.16
C GLU A 137 -14.79 6.09 10.32
N ILE A 138 -13.92 5.09 10.08
CA ILE A 138 -13.01 4.56 11.08
C ILE A 138 -11.94 5.61 11.40
N PRO A 139 -11.80 6.07 12.68
CA PRO A 139 -10.74 7.00 13.04
C PRO A 139 -9.36 6.36 12.87
N ILE A 140 -8.49 6.95 12.06
CA ILE A 140 -7.17 6.41 11.69
C ILE A 140 -6.08 6.92 12.63
N ASP A 141 -5.30 5.99 13.19
CA ASP A 141 -4.14 6.30 14.03
C ASP A 141 -2.86 6.46 13.20
N TYR A 142 -2.64 5.56 12.23
CA TYR A 142 -1.49 5.57 11.32
C TYR A 142 -1.97 5.49 9.87
N CYS A 143 -1.57 6.44 9.06
CA CYS A 143 -1.98 6.55 7.67
C CYS A 143 -0.78 6.36 6.75
N PHE A 144 -0.56 5.15 6.24
CA PHE A 144 0.41 4.82 5.18
C PHE A 144 -0.27 5.09 3.84
N LEU A 145 -0.07 6.27 3.30
CA LEU A 145 -0.84 6.74 2.16
C LEU A 145 0.06 7.28 1.06
N GLU A 146 -0.27 6.92 -0.16
CA GLU A 146 0.40 7.47 -1.34
C GLU A 146 0.33 9.00 -1.37
N ALA A 147 1.49 9.62 -1.69
CA ALA A 147 1.64 11.05 -1.93
C ALA A 147 2.53 11.24 -3.15
N ASN A 148 2.03 10.86 -4.34
CA ASN A 148 2.86 10.66 -5.52
C ASN A 148 3.37 11.96 -6.12
N TYR A 149 2.50 12.95 -6.32
CA TYR A 149 2.85 14.19 -7.02
C TYR A 149 2.24 15.44 -6.36
N ASP A 150 2.96 16.55 -6.46
CA ASP A 150 2.41 17.87 -6.13
C ASP A 150 1.61 18.43 -7.31
N GLU A 151 0.34 18.79 -7.09
CA GLU A 151 -0.57 19.27 -8.13
C GLU A 151 -0.08 20.55 -8.80
N ARG A 152 0.53 21.47 -8.04
CA ARG A 152 1.04 22.74 -8.56
C ARG A 152 2.25 22.50 -9.46
N LYS A 153 3.17 21.66 -9.01
CA LYS A 153 4.35 21.24 -9.77
C LYS A 153 3.96 20.55 -11.08
N LEU A 154 2.98 19.64 -11.02
CA LEU A 154 2.46 18.95 -12.18
C LEU A 154 1.85 19.90 -13.21
N GLN A 155 1.06 20.90 -12.77
CA GLN A 155 0.47 21.92 -13.63
C GLN A 155 1.52 22.80 -14.33
N GLN A 156 2.60 23.17 -13.62
CA GLN A 156 3.71 23.94 -14.21
C GLN A 156 4.41 23.16 -15.34
N LEU A 157 4.63 21.86 -15.11
CA LEU A 157 5.31 20.99 -16.07
C LEU A 157 4.41 20.60 -17.26
N ARG A 158 3.09 20.61 -17.10
CA ARG A 158 2.13 20.25 -18.17
C ARG A 158 2.35 21.04 -19.46
N LYS A 159 2.75 22.31 -19.37
CA LYS A 159 3.04 23.16 -20.53
C LYS A 159 4.27 22.69 -21.31
N GLN A 160 5.23 22.03 -20.65
CA GLN A 160 6.50 21.59 -21.23
C GLN A 160 6.39 20.21 -21.91
N TYR A 161 5.40 19.38 -21.52
CA TYR A 161 5.26 17.99 -22.00
C TYR A 161 4.24 17.80 -23.13
N LYS A 162 3.48 18.84 -23.52
CA LYS A 162 2.44 18.78 -24.56
C LYS A 162 2.87 18.28 -25.95
N THR A 163 4.16 18.05 -26.17
CA THR A 163 4.75 17.72 -27.49
C THR A 163 5.32 16.31 -27.57
N ARG A 164 5.14 15.44 -26.57
CA ARG A 164 5.72 14.09 -26.54
C ARG A 164 4.66 13.01 -26.77
N SER A 165 5.04 11.90 -27.42
CA SER A 165 4.18 10.71 -27.64
C SER A 165 3.83 9.96 -26.36
N TYR A 166 4.58 10.16 -25.27
CA TYR A 166 4.30 9.66 -23.92
C TYR A 166 4.11 10.87 -22.99
N ASP A 167 2.93 10.97 -22.38
CA ASP A 167 2.65 12.02 -21.40
C ASP A 167 2.84 11.44 -19.97
N PRO A 168 3.94 11.77 -19.29
CA PRO A 168 4.19 11.34 -17.92
C PRO A 168 3.18 11.92 -16.93
N ILE A 169 2.43 12.95 -17.32
CA ILE A 169 1.38 13.58 -16.51
C ILE A 169 0.18 12.66 -16.40
N ASP A 170 -0.26 12.04 -17.50
CA ASP A 170 -1.37 11.10 -17.50
C ASP A 170 -1.08 9.88 -16.63
N SER A 171 0.18 9.44 -16.59
CA SER A 171 0.61 8.40 -15.65
C SER A 171 0.45 8.84 -14.20
N SER A 172 0.86 10.07 -13.87
CA SER A 172 0.76 10.60 -12.49
C SER A 172 -0.70 10.77 -12.03
N LEU A 173 -1.63 11.07 -12.92
CA LEU A 173 -3.06 11.22 -12.60
C LEU A 173 -3.75 9.91 -12.17
N ARG A 174 -3.10 8.76 -12.32
CA ARG A 174 -3.57 7.48 -11.80
C ARG A 174 -3.24 7.27 -10.32
N HIS A 175 -2.48 8.18 -9.74
CA HIS A 175 -1.99 8.17 -8.38
C HIS A 175 -2.63 9.29 -7.54
N LEU A 176 -2.46 9.23 -6.22
CA LEU A 176 -2.96 10.23 -5.30
C LEU A 176 -1.96 11.40 -5.20
N SER A 177 -2.47 12.64 -5.29
CA SER A 177 -1.64 13.83 -5.08
C SER A 177 -1.29 14.04 -3.61
N VAL A 178 -0.23 14.78 -3.34
CA VAL A 178 0.15 15.22 -1.99
C VAL A 178 -1.00 15.98 -1.30
N GLN A 179 -1.71 16.81 -2.06
CA GLN A 179 -2.81 17.62 -1.55
C GLN A 179 -3.97 16.72 -1.09
N ARG A 180 -4.40 15.78 -1.93
CA ARG A 180 -5.47 14.81 -1.58
C ARG A 180 -5.06 13.85 -0.46
N CYS A 181 -3.79 13.43 -0.44
CA CYS A 181 -3.24 12.62 0.64
C CYS A 181 -3.41 13.33 1.99
N LYS A 182 -2.99 14.60 2.07
CA LYS A 182 -3.11 15.40 3.28
C LYS A 182 -4.56 15.69 3.65
N GLU A 183 -5.40 16.03 2.67
CA GLU A 183 -6.83 16.23 2.90
C GLU A 183 -7.48 15.00 3.52
N PHE A 184 -7.28 13.82 2.91
CA PHE A 184 -7.79 12.57 3.44
C PHE A 184 -7.31 12.30 4.87
N TYR A 185 -6.01 12.49 5.14
CA TYR A 185 -5.43 12.30 6.46
C TYR A 185 -6.08 13.21 7.50
N TYR A 186 -6.17 14.51 7.24
CA TYR A 186 -6.75 15.46 8.20
C TYR A 186 -8.24 15.22 8.49
N VAL A 187 -8.99 14.74 7.51
CA VAL A 187 -10.41 14.38 7.69
C VAL A 187 -10.59 13.11 8.50
N ASN A 188 -9.68 12.13 8.35
CA ASN A 188 -9.87 10.78 8.90
C ASN A 188 -8.98 10.45 10.11
N ARG A 189 -8.03 11.30 10.47
CA ARG A 189 -7.15 11.06 11.62
C ARG A 189 -7.95 11.03 12.92
N ARG A 190 -7.60 10.11 13.83
CA ARG A 190 -8.25 10.00 15.13
C ARG A 190 -8.06 11.25 16.00
N CYS A 191 -6.85 11.80 16.02
CA CYS A 191 -6.42 12.92 16.86
C CYS A 191 -5.16 13.59 16.27
N GLU A 192 -4.62 14.58 16.96
CA GLU A 192 -3.41 15.30 16.51
C GLU A 192 -2.15 14.45 16.52
N GLU A 193 -2.09 13.46 17.42
CA GLU A 193 -0.96 12.52 17.53
C GLU A 193 -1.02 11.39 16.50
N SER A 194 -2.06 11.30 15.65
CA SER A 194 -2.11 10.37 14.53
C SER A 194 -0.99 10.70 13.54
N GLU A 195 -0.43 9.67 12.90
CA GLU A 195 0.74 9.82 12.01
C GLU A 195 0.39 9.62 10.54
N LEU A 196 0.92 10.50 9.68
CA LEU A 196 0.90 10.33 8.23
C LEU A 196 2.28 9.88 7.75
N ILE A 197 2.33 8.71 7.15
CA ILE A 197 3.51 8.14 6.47
C ILE A 197 3.27 8.24 4.97
N GLU A 198 3.88 9.23 4.33
CA GLU A 198 3.73 9.45 2.90
C GLU A 198 4.53 8.41 2.11
N LEU A 199 3.84 7.65 1.27
CA LEU A 199 4.39 6.58 0.45
C LEU A 199 4.41 6.95 -1.05
N HIS A 200 5.07 6.15 -1.86
CA HIS A 200 5.05 6.15 -3.33
C HIS A 200 5.31 7.52 -3.97
N LYS A 201 6.29 8.26 -3.44
CA LYS A 201 6.66 9.60 -3.91
C LYS A 201 7.33 9.53 -5.29
N SER A 202 6.83 10.32 -6.24
CA SER A 202 7.45 10.44 -7.56
C SER A 202 8.77 11.20 -7.46
N SER A 203 9.85 10.67 -8.01
CA SER A 203 11.13 11.40 -8.11
C SER A 203 11.07 12.63 -8.99
N ARG A 204 10.04 12.77 -9.85
CA ARG A 204 9.89 13.87 -10.83
C ARG A 204 8.90 14.93 -10.37
N PHE A 205 7.82 14.54 -9.71
CA PHE A 205 6.66 15.40 -9.49
C PHE A 205 6.32 15.62 -8.01
N TYR A 206 7.09 15.02 -7.11
CA TYR A 206 6.93 15.23 -5.66
C TYR A 206 7.61 16.52 -5.21
#